data_851632288b0c2570bc82321afd8e3a2a
#
_entry.id   851632288b0c2570bc82321afd8e3a2a
#
_cell.length_a   1.000
_cell.length_b   1.000
_cell.length_c   1.000
_cell.angle_alpha   90.00
_cell.angle_beta   90.00
_cell.angle_gamma   90.00
#
_symmetry.space_group_name_H-M   'P 1'
#
loop_
_entity.id
_entity.type
_entity.pdbx_description
1 polymer ?
#
loop_
_entity_poly.entity_id
_entity_poly.type
_entity_poly.pdbx_seq_one_letter_code
_entity_poly.pdbx_strand_id
1 'polypeptide(L)'
;MINSILFLMIKKIAKIHPTDNVLVALQNLKAGDEIIYESDTIVLLENIEAKHKFFTSDLKKGGPIIMYGVKVGYISVDQVFKGQWMNTSNTSHATDKYSWSPQVNEWQAPRIDAWKNKTFEGYIRSDGQVGTANYWLFIPTVFCENRNLDVIKNALNEALGYGLDNKYKSYASALVDAYKVGKPINALQNIDLLSNNHTKSKVFNNIDGIKYLSHNGGCGGTHEDAAILGKLLASYANHPNVGGITLLSLGCQRLQIHEFLENCRSLHSKFDKPILVFEQQKIGRESLLIEQAIKETFESLIELNKQTRQTAPISKLTIGMECGGSDGFSGISANPAVGHAADLLVACGGAVILSEFPELCGAEQNLLDRCNDRENAEKFIQLMESYNA
;
A
#
# COMPACT_ATOMS: atom_id res chain seq x y z
N MET A 1 -0.98 -24.03 -47.99
CA MET A 1 -1.53 -23.45 -46.78
C MET A 1 -1.09 -24.34 -45.62
N ILE A 2 0.03 -24.00 -45.02
CA ILE A 2 0.60 -24.76 -43.88
C ILE A 2 0.15 -24.03 -42.62
N ASN A 3 -0.71 -24.70 -41.88
CA ASN A 3 -1.14 -24.25 -40.56
C ASN A 3 0.04 -24.35 -39.59
N SER A 4 0.69 -23.22 -39.33
CA SER A 4 1.63 -23.10 -38.20
C SER A 4 0.81 -22.99 -36.90
N ILE A 5 0.51 -24.14 -36.32
CA ILE A 5 0.06 -24.19 -34.92
C ILE A 5 1.30 -23.88 -34.11
N LEU A 6 1.40 -22.61 -33.69
CA LEU A 6 2.36 -22.16 -32.68
C LEU A 6 1.95 -22.80 -31.36
N PHE A 7 2.51 -23.94 -31.02
CA PHE A 7 2.43 -24.50 -29.66
C PHE A 7 3.14 -23.51 -28.73
N LEU A 8 2.39 -22.72 -28.03
CA LEU A 8 2.87 -22.02 -26.85
C LEU A 8 3.35 -23.08 -25.86
N MET A 9 4.65 -23.38 -25.86
CA MET A 9 5.25 -24.20 -24.82
C MET A 9 5.08 -23.43 -23.50
N ILE A 10 4.12 -23.86 -22.68
CA ILE A 10 3.95 -23.31 -21.34
C ILE A 10 5.23 -23.66 -20.58
N LYS A 11 6.01 -22.63 -20.22
CA LYS A 11 7.21 -22.82 -19.40
C LYS A 11 6.80 -23.45 -18.08
N LYS A 12 7.35 -24.61 -17.76
CA LYS A 12 7.08 -25.32 -16.50
C LYS A 12 7.82 -24.71 -15.32
N ILE A 13 8.90 -23.99 -15.61
CA ILE A 13 9.82 -23.46 -14.60
C ILE A 13 10.29 -22.05 -14.97
N ALA A 14 10.77 -21.30 -13.95
CA ALA A 14 11.45 -20.01 -14.13
C ALA A 14 12.74 -19.96 -13.32
N LYS A 15 13.82 -19.43 -13.90
CA LYS A 15 14.99 -18.89 -13.21
C LYS A 15 14.84 -17.38 -13.22
N ILE A 16 14.96 -16.74 -12.07
CA ILE A 16 14.67 -15.31 -11.95
C ILE A 16 15.90 -14.46 -12.25
N HIS A 17 17.06 -14.89 -11.73
CA HIS A 17 18.33 -14.23 -12.00
C HIS A 17 19.37 -15.25 -12.49
N PRO A 18 20.32 -14.88 -13.37
CA PRO A 18 21.31 -15.82 -13.89
C PRO A 18 22.16 -16.54 -12.83
N THR A 19 22.41 -15.90 -11.69
CA THR A 19 23.21 -16.46 -10.58
C THR A 19 22.43 -17.34 -9.63
N ASP A 20 21.10 -17.44 -9.78
CA ASP A 20 20.26 -18.24 -8.88
C ASP A 20 20.65 -19.72 -8.93
N ASN A 21 20.70 -20.37 -7.78
CA ASN A 21 20.93 -21.81 -7.66
C ASN A 21 19.66 -22.58 -7.31
N VAL A 22 18.52 -21.93 -7.51
CA VAL A 22 17.17 -22.52 -7.40
C VAL A 22 16.32 -22.16 -8.63
N LEU A 23 15.35 -23.01 -8.95
CA LEU A 23 14.33 -22.77 -9.97
C LEU A 23 12.96 -22.76 -9.33
N VAL A 24 12.05 -21.94 -9.87
CA VAL A 24 10.65 -21.84 -9.43
C VAL A 24 9.77 -22.72 -10.34
N ALA A 25 8.95 -23.58 -9.74
CA ALA A 25 7.93 -24.32 -10.46
C ALA A 25 6.73 -23.40 -10.79
N LEU A 26 6.39 -23.27 -12.07
CA LEU A 26 5.24 -22.48 -12.52
C LEU A 26 3.94 -23.28 -12.57
N GLN A 27 4.03 -24.58 -12.41
CA GLN A 27 2.93 -25.54 -12.29
C GLN A 27 3.33 -26.68 -11.36
N ASN A 28 2.39 -27.53 -10.96
CA ASN A 28 2.71 -28.72 -10.18
C ASN A 28 3.55 -29.68 -11.01
N LEU A 29 4.68 -30.12 -10.46
CA LEU A 29 5.64 -31.05 -11.04
C LEU A 29 5.68 -32.31 -10.16
N LYS A 30 6.04 -33.46 -10.76
CA LYS A 30 6.06 -34.75 -10.06
C LYS A 30 7.49 -35.23 -9.83
N ALA A 31 7.68 -36.02 -8.80
CA ALA A 31 8.90 -36.79 -8.62
C ALA A 31 9.19 -37.63 -9.86
N GLY A 32 10.45 -37.61 -10.31
CA GLY A 32 10.89 -38.28 -11.53
C GLY A 32 10.72 -37.47 -12.81
N ASP A 33 10.04 -36.30 -12.76
CA ASP A 33 9.98 -35.43 -13.95
C ASP A 33 11.40 -34.94 -14.33
N GLU A 34 11.71 -35.04 -15.62
CA GLU A 34 12.94 -34.48 -16.19
C GLU A 34 12.70 -33.03 -16.62
N ILE A 35 13.40 -32.13 -16.00
CA ILE A 35 13.36 -30.69 -16.30
C ILE A 35 14.61 -30.33 -17.09
N ILE A 36 14.44 -30.00 -18.37
CA ILE A 36 15.50 -29.50 -19.21
C ILE A 36 15.64 -28.01 -18.99
N TYR A 37 16.78 -27.58 -18.48
CA TYR A 37 17.11 -26.19 -18.28
C TYR A 37 18.50 -25.88 -18.85
N GLU A 38 18.55 -24.97 -19.82
CA GLU A 38 19.79 -24.69 -20.64
C GLU A 38 20.35 -25.96 -21.28
N SER A 39 21.57 -26.34 -20.94
CA SER A 39 22.23 -27.58 -21.41
C SER A 39 22.17 -28.73 -20.40
N ASP A 40 21.41 -28.56 -19.32
CA ASP A 40 21.37 -29.48 -18.17
C ASP A 40 19.98 -30.12 -18.00
N THR A 41 19.96 -31.35 -17.49
CA THR A 41 18.76 -32.08 -17.14
C THR A 41 18.71 -32.28 -15.63
N ILE A 42 17.61 -31.83 -15.01
CA ILE A 42 17.36 -31.95 -13.58
C ILE A 42 16.20 -32.96 -13.39
N VAL A 43 16.49 -34.07 -12.73
CA VAL A 43 15.46 -35.03 -12.32
C VAL A 43 14.92 -34.62 -10.95
N LEU A 44 13.61 -34.43 -10.84
CA LEU A 44 13.01 -34.05 -9.58
C LEU A 44 12.95 -35.24 -8.61
N LEU A 45 13.42 -35.02 -7.38
CA LEU A 45 13.45 -36.07 -6.36
C LEU A 45 12.13 -36.19 -5.60
N GLU A 46 11.32 -35.14 -5.61
CA GLU A 46 10.08 -35.00 -4.88
C GLU A 46 9.02 -34.31 -5.73
N ASN A 47 7.76 -34.37 -5.31
CA ASN A 47 6.70 -33.56 -5.92
C ASN A 47 6.92 -32.09 -5.56
N ILE A 48 6.89 -31.20 -6.54
CA ILE A 48 7.07 -29.77 -6.37
C ILE A 48 5.77 -29.08 -6.78
N GLU A 49 5.10 -28.46 -5.82
CA GLU A 49 3.88 -27.71 -6.12
C GLU A 49 4.23 -26.40 -6.85
N ALA A 50 3.28 -25.86 -7.60
CA ALA A 50 3.40 -24.56 -8.23
C ALA A 50 3.81 -23.50 -7.19
N LYS A 51 4.70 -22.55 -7.59
CA LYS A 51 5.28 -21.50 -6.75
C LYS A 51 6.41 -21.94 -5.82
N HIS A 52 6.59 -23.25 -5.63
CA HIS A 52 7.69 -23.79 -4.84
C HIS A 52 8.98 -23.84 -5.66
N LYS A 53 10.11 -24.02 -4.99
CA LYS A 53 11.45 -23.97 -5.54
C LYS A 53 12.16 -25.31 -5.35
N PHE A 54 13.11 -25.59 -6.24
CA PHE A 54 13.99 -26.76 -6.13
C PHE A 54 15.42 -26.38 -6.53
N PHE A 55 16.39 -27.10 -5.97
CA PHE A 55 17.81 -26.84 -6.17
C PHE A 55 18.29 -27.26 -7.57
N THR A 56 19.19 -26.45 -8.15
CA THR A 56 19.82 -26.74 -9.46
C THR A 56 21.12 -27.53 -9.34
N SER A 57 21.67 -27.65 -8.11
CA SER A 57 22.91 -28.37 -7.81
C SER A 57 22.89 -28.92 -6.40
N ASP A 58 23.80 -29.85 -6.13
CA ASP A 58 24.03 -30.34 -4.78
C ASP A 58 24.68 -29.24 -3.93
N LEU A 59 24.18 -29.03 -2.71
CA LEU A 59 24.74 -28.07 -1.77
C LEU A 59 24.92 -28.71 -0.39
N LYS A 60 26.01 -28.38 0.28
CA LYS A 60 26.32 -28.85 1.64
C LYS A 60 25.84 -27.85 2.69
N LYS A 61 25.76 -28.30 3.93
CA LYS A 61 25.44 -27.47 5.10
C LYS A 61 26.24 -26.17 5.09
N GLY A 62 25.56 -25.05 5.33
CA GLY A 62 26.12 -23.71 5.27
C GLY A 62 26.31 -23.15 3.85
N GLY A 63 26.05 -23.96 2.81
CA GLY A 63 26.07 -23.47 1.42
C GLY A 63 25.02 -22.38 1.20
N PRO A 64 25.35 -21.28 0.48
CA PRO A 64 24.45 -20.18 0.27
C PRO A 64 23.32 -20.55 -0.71
N ILE A 65 22.12 -20.07 -0.43
CA ILE A 65 20.98 -20.12 -1.35
C ILE A 65 20.86 -18.76 -2.01
N ILE A 66 20.99 -18.75 -3.33
CA ILE A 66 20.91 -17.54 -4.14
C ILE A 66 19.58 -17.54 -4.90
N MET A 67 18.80 -16.49 -4.72
CA MET A 67 17.57 -16.23 -5.46
C MET A 67 17.42 -14.73 -5.67
N TYR A 68 16.89 -14.32 -6.82
CA TYR A 68 16.85 -12.91 -7.25
C TYR A 68 18.25 -12.26 -7.36
N GLY A 69 19.29 -13.06 -7.54
CA GLY A 69 20.68 -12.59 -7.57
C GLY A 69 21.28 -12.25 -6.20
N VAL A 70 20.55 -12.47 -5.12
CA VAL A 70 20.98 -12.18 -3.74
C VAL A 70 20.92 -13.44 -2.88
N LYS A 71 21.68 -13.46 -1.78
CA LYS A 71 21.62 -14.53 -0.80
C LYS A 71 20.36 -14.39 0.03
N VAL A 72 19.51 -15.42 0.00
CA VAL A 72 18.25 -15.49 0.76
C VAL A 72 18.32 -16.45 1.95
N GLY A 73 19.39 -17.20 2.07
CA GLY A 73 19.56 -18.16 3.16
C GLY A 73 20.77 -19.07 2.96
N TYR A 74 20.80 -20.13 3.75
CA TYR A 74 21.78 -21.19 3.67
C TYR A 74 21.17 -22.57 3.93
N ILE A 75 21.86 -23.63 3.53
CA ILE A 75 21.45 -25.01 3.79
C ILE A 75 21.63 -25.32 5.27
N SER A 76 20.56 -25.75 5.93
CA SER A 76 20.53 -26.05 7.38
C SER A 76 20.82 -27.52 7.68
N VAL A 77 20.61 -28.43 6.73
CA VAL A 77 20.88 -29.88 6.80
C VAL A 77 22.27 -30.21 6.24
N ASP A 78 22.73 -31.44 6.44
CA ASP A 78 24.10 -31.83 6.02
C ASP A 78 24.31 -31.67 4.52
N GLN A 79 23.31 -32.01 3.70
CA GLN A 79 23.34 -31.87 2.26
C GLN A 79 21.92 -31.80 1.67
N VAL A 80 21.77 -31.07 0.58
CA VAL A 80 20.63 -31.12 -0.35
C VAL A 80 21.13 -31.51 -1.72
N PHE A 81 20.23 -32.09 -2.53
CA PHE A 81 20.59 -32.63 -3.84
C PHE A 81 19.89 -31.85 -4.97
N LYS A 82 20.49 -31.88 -6.14
CA LYS A 82 19.93 -31.36 -7.37
C LYS A 82 18.54 -31.97 -7.61
N GLY A 83 17.53 -31.14 -7.87
CA GLY A 83 16.14 -31.56 -8.06
C GLY A 83 15.36 -31.77 -6.75
N GLN A 84 15.96 -31.57 -5.58
CA GLN A 84 15.29 -31.64 -4.28
C GLN A 84 14.48 -30.37 -4.01
N TRP A 85 13.32 -30.50 -3.39
CA TRP A 85 12.47 -29.39 -2.96
C TRP A 85 13.14 -28.53 -1.90
N MET A 86 13.18 -27.22 -2.13
CA MET A 86 13.62 -26.21 -1.17
C MET A 86 12.45 -25.86 -0.24
N ASN A 87 12.63 -26.08 1.07
CA ASN A 87 11.62 -25.81 2.08
C ASN A 87 12.24 -25.42 3.44
N THR A 88 11.41 -25.06 4.40
CA THR A 88 11.84 -24.61 5.74
C THR A 88 12.54 -25.68 6.59
N SER A 89 12.43 -26.97 6.24
CA SER A 89 13.13 -28.04 6.95
C SER A 89 14.57 -28.22 6.52
N ASN A 90 14.93 -27.78 5.31
CA ASN A 90 16.29 -27.95 4.76
C ASN A 90 17.02 -26.62 4.52
N THR A 91 16.35 -25.49 4.81
CA THR A 91 16.92 -24.15 4.64
C THR A 91 16.71 -23.28 5.87
N SER A 92 17.62 -22.34 6.10
CA SER A 92 17.47 -21.26 7.08
C SER A 92 17.66 -19.92 6.40
N HIS A 93 16.85 -18.94 6.78
CA HIS A 93 16.98 -17.58 6.29
C HIS A 93 18.30 -16.96 6.78
N ALA A 94 19.00 -16.27 5.90
CA ALA A 94 20.15 -15.44 6.24
C ALA A 94 20.39 -14.44 5.11
N THR A 95 20.85 -13.26 5.50
CA THR A 95 21.28 -12.19 4.61
C THR A 95 22.76 -11.91 4.83
N ASP A 96 23.42 -11.28 3.86
CA ASP A 96 24.78 -10.81 4.04
C ASP A 96 24.80 -9.56 4.93
N LYS A 97 25.95 -9.28 5.54
CA LYS A 97 26.18 -8.00 6.20
C LYS A 97 26.15 -6.90 5.15
N TYR A 98 25.52 -5.80 5.50
CA TYR A 98 25.39 -4.66 4.62
C TYR A 98 26.15 -3.45 5.18
N SER A 99 26.63 -2.60 4.31
CA SER A 99 27.31 -1.35 4.65
C SER A 99 27.22 -0.37 3.48
N TRP A 100 27.20 0.90 3.81
CA TRP A 100 27.25 1.92 2.77
C TRP A 100 28.71 2.22 2.38
N SER A 101 28.94 2.36 1.09
CA SER A 101 30.19 2.89 0.55
C SER A 101 29.87 3.93 -0.53
N PRO A 102 30.74 4.93 -0.73
CA PRO A 102 30.51 5.99 -1.71
C PRO A 102 30.74 5.50 -3.16
N GLN A 103 30.34 4.27 -3.47
CA GLN A 103 30.40 3.75 -4.81
C GLN A 103 29.29 4.40 -5.64
N VAL A 104 29.68 5.02 -6.74
CA VAL A 104 28.73 5.55 -7.71
C VAL A 104 28.24 4.38 -8.54
N ASN A 105 27.20 3.71 -8.07
CA ASN A 105 26.41 2.85 -8.94
C ASN A 105 25.61 3.75 -9.88
N GLU A 106 26.11 3.95 -11.11
CA GLU A 106 25.35 4.67 -12.12
C GLU A 106 24.05 3.91 -12.40
N TRP A 107 22.93 4.45 -11.87
CA TRP A 107 21.63 3.95 -12.21
C TRP A 107 21.39 4.07 -13.71
N GLN A 108 21.18 2.95 -14.39
CA GLN A 108 20.83 2.94 -15.79
C GLN A 108 19.31 3.16 -15.92
N ALA A 109 18.94 4.42 -16.14
CA ALA A 109 17.56 4.80 -16.32
C ALA A 109 16.94 4.08 -17.54
N PRO A 110 15.72 3.58 -17.44
CA PRO A 110 15.03 3.01 -18.58
C PRO A 110 14.73 4.07 -19.64
N ARG A 111 14.51 3.63 -20.89
CA ARG A 111 14.11 4.55 -21.98
C ARG A 111 12.72 5.12 -21.71
N ILE A 112 12.61 6.46 -21.69
CA ILE A 112 11.37 7.17 -21.40
C ILE A 112 10.79 7.97 -22.56
N ASP A 113 11.29 7.76 -23.80
CA ASP A 113 10.88 8.58 -24.95
C ASP A 113 9.37 8.60 -25.18
N ALA A 114 8.69 7.48 -24.91
CA ALA A 114 7.24 7.36 -25.00
C ALA A 114 6.49 8.01 -23.82
N TRP A 115 7.17 8.32 -22.72
CA TRP A 115 6.55 8.68 -21.45
C TRP A 115 6.87 10.09 -20.96
N LYS A 116 8.05 10.65 -21.26
CA LYS A 116 8.56 11.94 -20.74
C LYS A 116 7.63 13.14 -20.92
N ASN A 117 6.75 13.10 -21.94
CA ASN A 117 5.80 14.17 -22.23
C ASN A 117 4.35 13.82 -21.84
N LYS A 118 4.14 12.69 -21.14
CA LYS A 118 2.81 12.32 -20.67
C LYS A 118 2.37 13.21 -19.53
N THR A 119 1.06 13.45 -19.49
CA THR A 119 0.40 14.27 -18.48
C THR A 119 -0.76 13.48 -17.86
N PHE A 120 -1.24 13.97 -16.75
CA PHE A 120 -2.46 13.50 -16.10
C PHE A 120 -3.33 14.67 -15.66
N GLU A 121 -4.61 14.43 -15.46
CA GLU A 121 -5.56 15.40 -14.96
C GLU A 121 -5.60 15.36 -13.43
N GLY A 122 -5.13 16.42 -12.77
CA GLY A 122 -4.99 16.50 -11.32
C GLY A 122 -5.45 17.84 -10.74
N TYR A 123 -5.52 17.90 -9.42
CA TYR A 123 -5.87 19.12 -8.67
C TYR A 123 -4.59 19.84 -8.26
N ILE A 124 -4.31 20.98 -8.86
CA ILE A 124 -3.15 21.81 -8.55
C ILE A 124 -3.41 22.52 -7.22
N ARG A 125 -2.50 22.35 -6.26
CA ARG A 125 -2.54 23.02 -4.96
C ARG A 125 -1.69 24.27 -4.97
N SER A 126 -1.98 25.21 -4.06
CA SER A 126 -1.26 26.50 -3.95
C SER A 126 0.23 26.36 -3.68
N ASP A 127 0.62 25.22 -3.09
CA ASP A 127 2.02 24.87 -2.83
C ASP A 127 2.76 24.27 -4.04
N GLY A 128 2.06 24.08 -5.16
CA GLY A 128 2.58 23.49 -6.39
C GLY A 128 2.59 21.94 -6.42
N GLN A 129 2.06 21.30 -5.39
CA GLN A 129 1.76 19.87 -5.42
C GLN A 129 0.53 19.59 -6.29
N VAL A 130 0.39 18.38 -6.77
CA VAL A 130 -0.76 17.99 -7.60
C VAL A 130 -1.42 16.75 -7.02
N GLY A 131 -2.67 16.88 -6.61
CA GLY A 131 -3.49 15.76 -6.16
C GLY A 131 -4.08 14.98 -7.33
N THR A 132 -4.06 13.66 -7.24
CA THR A 132 -4.79 12.77 -8.16
C THR A 132 -6.25 12.60 -7.78
N ALA A 133 -6.64 13.09 -6.60
CA ALA A 133 -7.98 13.11 -6.07
C ALA A 133 -8.25 14.40 -5.28
N ASN A 134 -9.53 14.65 -4.96
CA ASN A 134 -9.99 15.80 -4.19
C ASN A 134 -10.91 15.31 -3.05
N TYR A 135 -10.31 14.98 -1.89
CA TYR A 135 -11.01 14.47 -0.72
C TYR A 135 -11.27 15.58 0.30
N TRP A 136 -12.40 15.51 0.98
CA TRP A 136 -12.59 16.16 2.26
C TRP A 136 -12.16 15.21 3.37
N LEU A 137 -11.46 15.73 4.41
CA LEU A 137 -10.90 14.92 5.48
C LEU A 137 -11.48 15.29 6.84
N PHE A 138 -12.05 14.31 7.55
CA PHE A 138 -12.42 14.46 8.95
C PHE A 138 -11.32 13.90 9.84
N ILE A 139 -10.88 14.70 10.81
CA ILE A 139 -9.81 14.37 11.75
C ILE A 139 -10.31 14.61 13.17
N PRO A 140 -10.44 13.59 14.02
CA PRO A 140 -10.58 13.79 15.44
C PRO A 140 -9.20 14.05 16.06
N THR A 141 -9.08 14.98 17.00
CA THR A 141 -7.84 15.19 17.78
C THR A 141 -7.71 14.20 18.94
N VAL A 142 -8.80 13.49 19.24
CA VAL A 142 -8.88 12.53 20.34
C VAL A 142 -9.87 11.41 20.01
N PHE A 143 -9.57 10.19 20.44
CA PHE A 143 -10.40 9.01 20.18
C PHE A 143 -11.85 9.15 20.74
N CYS A 144 -12.09 9.99 21.72
CA CYS A 144 -13.44 10.26 22.25
C CYS A 144 -14.40 10.78 21.17
N GLU A 145 -13.87 11.46 20.14
CA GLU A 145 -14.65 11.98 19.02
C GLU A 145 -14.92 10.92 17.92
N ASN A 146 -14.41 9.71 18.03
CA ASN A 146 -14.64 8.66 17.02
C ASN A 146 -16.14 8.33 16.87
N ARG A 147 -16.92 8.37 17.97
CA ARG A 147 -18.36 8.15 17.90
C ARG A 147 -19.06 9.23 17.06
N ASN A 148 -18.73 10.50 17.31
CA ASN A 148 -19.27 11.62 16.57
C ASN A 148 -18.85 11.54 15.10
N LEU A 149 -17.59 11.17 14.85
CA LEU A 149 -17.05 10.89 13.51
C LEU A 149 -17.88 9.84 12.77
N ASP A 150 -18.22 8.71 13.41
CA ASP A 150 -19.01 7.64 12.79
C ASP A 150 -20.46 8.07 12.51
N VAL A 151 -21.07 8.87 13.38
CA VAL A 151 -22.41 9.42 13.14
C VAL A 151 -22.39 10.34 11.92
N ILE A 152 -21.43 11.26 11.84
CA ILE A 152 -21.27 12.19 10.71
C ILE A 152 -20.98 11.40 9.42
N LYS A 153 -20.09 10.42 9.48
CA LYS A 153 -19.73 9.54 8.36
C LYS A 153 -20.93 8.84 7.75
N ASN A 154 -21.77 8.24 8.60
CA ASN A 154 -22.95 7.53 8.14
C ASN A 154 -23.95 8.50 7.48
N ALA A 155 -24.18 9.67 8.09
CA ALA A 155 -25.09 10.68 7.57
C ALA A 155 -24.59 11.23 6.21
N LEU A 156 -23.36 11.71 6.15
CA LEU A 156 -22.84 12.36 4.91
C LEU A 156 -22.61 11.37 3.78
N ASN A 157 -22.03 10.20 4.05
CA ASN A 157 -21.74 9.23 3.00
C ASN A 157 -23.01 8.70 2.33
N GLU A 158 -24.06 8.45 3.14
CA GLU A 158 -25.34 7.99 2.61
C GLU A 158 -26.05 9.10 1.80
N ALA A 159 -26.07 10.32 2.30
CA ALA A 159 -26.75 11.45 1.67
C ALA A 159 -26.06 11.89 0.36
N LEU A 160 -24.71 11.90 0.34
CA LEU A 160 -23.92 12.43 -0.76
C LEU A 160 -23.52 11.40 -1.83
N GLY A 161 -23.89 10.14 -1.64
CA GLY A 161 -23.55 9.07 -2.59
C GLY A 161 -22.09 8.60 -2.52
N TYR A 162 -21.41 8.80 -1.39
CA TYR A 162 -20.05 8.29 -1.13
C TYR A 162 -20.04 7.00 -0.31
N GLY A 163 -21.21 6.51 0.10
CA GLY A 163 -21.35 5.24 0.80
C GLY A 163 -20.90 4.09 -0.09
N LEU A 164 -20.11 3.18 0.47
CA LEU A 164 -19.86 1.90 -0.17
C LEU A 164 -21.17 1.12 -0.21
N ASP A 165 -21.46 0.50 -1.35
CA ASP A 165 -22.58 -0.42 -1.46
C ASP A 165 -22.36 -1.58 -0.49
N ASN A 166 -23.17 -1.61 0.57
CA ASN A 166 -22.99 -2.60 1.62
C ASN A 166 -23.78 -3.86 1.28
N LYS A 167 -23.23 -4.69 0.38
CA LYS A 167 -23.80 -6.00 0.02
C LYS A 167 -24.13 -6.87 1.23
N TYR A 168 -23.37 -6.75 2.32
CA TYR A 168 -23.63 -7.46 3.56
C TYR A 168 -24.82 -6.91 4.33
N LYS A 169 -25.14 -5.62 4.20
CA LYS A 169 -26.37 -5.04 4.76
C LYS A 169 -27.60 -5.63 4.06
N SER A 170 -27.57 -5.74 2.73
CA SER A 170 -28.63 -6.38 1.95
C SER A 170 -28.78 -7.87 2.32
N TYR A 171 -27.65 -8.58 2.49
CA TYR A 171 -27.65 -9.95 2.96
C TYR A 171 -28.25 -10.11 4.36
N ALA A 172 -27.84 -9.28 5.31
CA ALA A 172 -28.39 -9.28 6.67
C ALA A 172 -29.89 -8.96 6.67
N SER A 173 -30.35 -7.99 5.86
CA SER A 173 -31.78 -7.69 5.69
C SER A 173 -32.56 -8.91 5.14
N ALA A 174 -32.02 -9.59 4.16
CA ALA A 174 -32.64 -10.81 3.61
C ALA A 174 -32.76 -11.94 4.65
N LEU A 175 -31.77 -12.08 5.55
CA LEU A 175 -31.84 -13.02 6.69
C LEU A 175 -32.97 -12.64 7.66
N VAL A 176 -33.12 -11.35 8.00
CA VAL A 176 -34.19 -10.85 8.86
C VAL A 176 -35.56 -11.07 8.21
N ASP A 177 -35.70 -10.82 6.92
CA ASP A 177 -36.96 -11.00 6.20
C ASP A 177 -37.34 -12.50 6.10
N ALA A 178 -36.38 -13.38 5.85
CA ALA A 178 -36.62 -14.80 5.87
C ALA A 178 -37.09 -15.30 7.24
N TYR A 179 -36.47 -14.84 8.31
CA TYR A 179 -36.86 -15.14 9.69
C TYR A 179 -38.31 -14.69 9.98
N LYS A 180 -38.67 -13.45 9.61
CA LYS A 180 -40.00 -12.89 9.84
C LYS A 180 -41.13 -13.69 9.15
N VAL A 181 -40.82 -14.30 8.00
CA VAL A 181 -41.80 -15.12 7.22
C VAL A 181 -41.68 -16.60 7.50
N GLY A 182 -40.86 -17.01 8.47
CA GLY A 182 -40.68 -18.42 8.86
C GLY A 182 -40.00 -19.30 7.81
N LYS A 183 -39.23 -18.71 6.86
CA LYS A 183 -38.44 -19.49 5.90
C LYS A 183 -37.17 -20.03 6.56
N PRO A 184 -36.77 -21.26 6.27
CA PRO A 184 -35.52 -21.81 6.78
C PRO A 184 -34.32 -21.01 6.22
N ILE A 185 -33.38 -20.65 7.08
CA ILE A 185 -32.19 -19.87 6.73
C ILE A 185 -31.33 -20.56 5.66
N ASN A 186 -31.33 -21.90 5.63
CA ASN A 186 -30.61 -22.69 4.62
C ASN A 186 -31.13 -22.46 3.18
N ALA A 187 -32.34 -21.94 3.01
CA ALA A 187 -32.90 -21.60 1.70
C ALA A 187 -32.25 -20.30 1.09
N LEU A 188 -31.42 -19.59 1.86
CA LEU A 188 -30.74 -18.36 1.43
C LEU A 188 -29.33 -18.59 0.86
N GLN A 189 -28.96 -19.84 0.55
CA GLN A 189 -27.62 -20.21 0.06
C GLN A 189 -27.23 -19.58 -1.29
N ASN A 190 -28.15 -18.94 -2.00
CA ASN A 190 -27.93 -18.39 -3.35
C ASN A 190 -28.22 -16.88 -3.46
N ILE A 191 -28.04 -16.12 -2.40
CA ILE A 191 -28.08 -14.64 -2.53
C ILE A 191 -26.83 -14.23 -3.28
N ASP A 192 -26.98 -13.79 -4.53
CA ASP A 192 -25.89 -13.25 -5.32
C ASP A 192 -25.44 -11.91 -4.70
N LEU A 193 -24.35 -11.96 -3.92
CA LEU A 193 -23.74 -10.81 -3.30
C LEU A 193 -23.01 -9.89 -4.30
N LEU A 194 -22.94 -10.29 -5.57
CA LEU A 194 -22.21 -9.55 -6.61
C LEU A 194 -23.13 -8.72 -7.51
N SER A 195 -24.46 -8.97 -7.50
CA SER A 195 -25.39 -8.43 -8.52
C SER A 195 -26.02 -7.08 -8.19
N ASN A 196 -25.87 -6.53 -6.99
CA ASN A 196 -26.55 -5.27 -6.58
C ASN A 196 -25.56 -4.10 -6.44
N ASN A 197 -25.06 -3.59 -7.57
CA ASN A 197 -24.33 -2.32 -7.63
C ASN A 197 -25.28 -1.14 -7.85
N HIS A 198 -26.11 -0.81 -6.87
CA HIS A 198 -26.81 0.47 -6.85
C HIS A 198 -25.91 1.56 -6.23
N THR A 199 -24.88 1.97 -6.95
CA THR A 199 -24.14 3.18 -6.59
C THR A 199 -25.06 4.39 -6.75
N LYS A 200 -25.44 5.03 -5.64
CA LYS A 200 -26.12 6.32 -5.70
C LYS A 200 -25.24 7.31 -6.47
N SER A 201 -25.82 8.14 -7.31
CA SER A 201 -25.06 9.18 -8.01
C SER A 201 -24.46 10.14 -6.99
N LYS A 202 -23.17 10.47 -7.18
CA LYS A 202 -22.49 11.47 -6.34
C LYS A 202 -23.14 12.84 -6.50
N VAL A 203 -23.36 13.55 -5.40
CA VAL A 203 -23.88 14.91 -5.40
C VAL A 203 -22.84 15.90 -5.94
N PHE A 204 -21.56 15.70 -5.62
CA PHE A 204 -20.45 16.57 -6.01
C PHE A 204 -19.52 15.86 -7.00
N ASN A 205 -19.48 16.33 -8.24
CA ASN A 205 -18.73 15.66 -9.33
C ASN A 205 -17.21 15.84 -9.20
N ASN A 206 -16.75 16.95 -8.62
CA ASN A 206 -15.33 17.28 -8.47
C ASN A 206 -14.76 16.92 -7.09
N ILE A 207 -15.52 16.16 -6.28
CA ILE A 207 -15.09 15.63 -5.01
C ILE A 207 -15.06 14.11 -5.10
N ASP A 208 -13.88 13.52 -4.89
CA ASP A 208 -13.67 12.07 -5.02
C ASP A 208 -14.23 11.30 -3.82
N GLY A 209 -14.48 11.97 -2.69
CA GLY A 209 -15.12 11.41 -1.51
C GLY A 209 -14.75 12.15 -0.23
N ILE A 210 -15.26 11.61 0.88
CA ILE A 210 -14.94 12.06 2.25
C ILE A 210 -14.17 10.96 2.94
N LYS A 211 -13.04 11.29 3.58
CA LYS A 211 -12.20 10.39 4.35
C LYS A 211 -12.32 10.70 5.84
N TYR A 212 -12.26 9.68 6.65
CA TYR A 212 -12.44 9.77 8.11
C TYR A 212 -11.30 9.04 8.81
N LEU A 213 -10.50 9.75 9.59
CA LEU A 213 -9.35 9.20 10.30
C LEU A 213 -9.73 8.90 11.76
N SER A 214 -10.21 7.68 12.02
CA SER A 214 -10.37 7.22 13.41
C SER A 214 -9.03 6.73 13.97
N HIS A 215 -8.79 6.95 15.26
CA HIS A 215 -7.60 6.48 15.96
C HIS A 215 -7.87 6.31 17.45
N ASN A 216 -6.95 5.68 18.19
CA ASN A 216 -7.07 5.40 19.62
C ASN A 216 -6.19 6.31 20.51
N GLY A 217 -5.68 7.42 19.96
CA GLY A 217 -4.78 8.35 20.65
C GLY A 217 -5.43 9.67 21.00
N GLY A 218 -4.60 10.64 21.36
CA GLY A 218 -4.98 12.02 21.68
C GLY A 218 -5.28 12.27 23.16
N CYS A 219 -5.51 11.23 23.96
CA CYS A 219 -5.67 11.30 25.41
C CYS A 219 -5.15 10.02 26.07
N GLY A 220 -4.78 10.08 27.34
CA GLY A 220 -4.36 8.91 28.12
C GLY A 220 -2.92 8.44 27.88
N GLY A 221 -2.24 8.93 26.86
CA GLY A 221 -0.84 8.65 26.54
C GLY A 221 0.12 9.72 27.11
N THR A 222 1.37 9.67 26.66
CA THR A 222 2.40 10.66 26.98
C THR A 222 2.26 11.93 26.13
N HIS A 223 3.01 12.98 26.45
CA HIS A 223 3.11 14.16 25.57
C HIS A 223 3.75 13.80 24.22
N GLU A 224 4.69 12.87 24.23
CA GLU A 224 5.36 12.38 23.03
C GLU A 224 4.40 11.65 22.10
N ASP A 225 3.54 10.78 22.63
CA ASP A 225 2.50 10.10 21.85
C ASP A 225 1.56 11.11 21.16
N ALA A 226 1.15 12.16 21.89
CA ALA A 226 0.31 13.22 21.33
C ALA A 226 1.03 14.03 20.25
N ALA A 227 2.33 14.32 20.45
CA ALA A 227 3.13 15.03 19.48
C ALA A 227 3.36 14.23 18.19
N ILE A 228 3.62 12.91 18.30
CA ILE A 228 3.74 11.99 17.16
C ILE A 228 2.41 11.92 16.40
N LEU A 229 1.30 11.72 17.12
CA LEU A 229 -0.03 11.71 16.53
C LEU A 229 -0.33 13.03 15.80
N GLY A 230 -0.01 14.17 16.41
CA GLY A 230 -0.22 15.49 15.83
C GLY A 230 0.54 15.68 14.52
N LYS A 231 1.79 15.23 14.45
CA LYS A 231 2.60 15.25 13.22
C LYS A 231 2.01 14.32 12.14
N LEU A 232 1.58 13.12 12.53
CA LEU A 232 0.96 12.16 11.61
C LEU A 232 -0.34 12.73 11.00
N LEU A 233 -1.24 13.26 11.83
CA LEU A 233 -2.50 13.85 11.37
C LEU A 233 -2.27 15.09 10.49
N ALA A 234 -1.28 15.92 10.84
CA ALA A 234 -0.86 17.06 10.02
C ALA A 234 -0.29 16.62 8.65
N SER A 235 0.40 15.48 8.59
CA SER A 235 0.88 14.92 7.33
C SER A 235 -0.28 14.51 6.41
N TYR A 236 -1.33 13.87 6.97
CA TYR A 236 -2.56 13.60 6.22
C TYR A 236 -3.24 14.89 5.75
N ALA A 237 -3.31 15.91 6.59
CA ALA A 237 -3.88 17.21 6.24
C ALA A 237 -3.13 17.89 5.08
N ASN A 238 -1.80 17.76 5.05
CA ASN A 238 -0.96 18.30 3.98
C ASN A 238 -0.99 17.48 2.68
N HIS A 239 -1.52 16.25 2.70
CA HIS A 239 -1.52 15.39 1.52
C HIS A 239 -2.20 16.08 0.31
N PRO A 240 -1.60 16.06 -0.90
CA PRO A 240 -2.12 16.79 -2.07
C PRO A 240 -3.53 16.36 -2.50
N ASN A 241 -3.96 15.14 -2.17
CA ASN A 241 -5.32 14.66 -2.44
C ASN A 241 -6.38 15.22 -1.48
N VAL A 242 -5.98 15.94 -0.43
CA VAL A 242 -6.91 16.56 0.53
C VAL A 242 -7.18 17.99 0.09
N GLY A 243 -8.46 18.32 -0.12
CA GLY A 243 -8.92 19.66 -0.51
C GLY A 243 -9.42 20.51 0.64
N GLY A 244 -9.80 19.90 1.77
CA GLY A 244 -10.27 20.60 2.97
C GLY A 244 -10.45 19.66 4.15
N ILE A 245 -10.63 20.19 5.36
CA ILE A 245 -10.54 19.45 6.62
C ILE A 245 -11.64 19.89 7.59
N THR A 246 -12.25 18.93 8.26
CA THR A 246 -13.06 19.15 9.46
C THR A 246 -12.33 18.51 10.65
N LEU A 247 -11.95 19.33 11.62
CA LEU A 247 -11.28 18.92 12.84
C LEU A 247 -12.30 18.82 13.98
N LEU A 248 -12.41 17.64 14.59
CA LEU A 248 -13.26 17.40 15.76
C LEU A 248 -12.38 17.34 17.02
N SER A 249 -12.75 18.07 18.05
CA SER A 249 -12.00 18.21 19.29
C SER A 249 -12.94 18.15 20.49
N LEU A 250 -12.55 17.44 21.53
CA LEU A 250 -13.31 17.42 22.79
C LEU A 250 -13.05 18.69 23.62
N GLY A 251 -11.80 19.17 23.70
CA GLY A 251 -11.36 20.34 24.48
C GLY A 251 -10.38 20.01 25.61
N CYS A 252 -10.45 18.80 26.21
CA CYS A 252 -9.59 18.38 27.33
C CYS A 252 -8.48 17.41 26.94
N GLN A 253 -8.31 17.15 25.67
CA GLN A 253 -7.28 16.20 25.15
C GLN A 253 -5.87 16.77 25.23
N ARG A 254 -4.86 15.89 25.10
CA ARG A 254 -3.45 16.29 25.06
C ARG A 254 -3.04 16.94 23.74
N LEU A 255 -3.49 16.37 22.61
CA LEU A 255 -3.26 16.95 21.30
C LEU A 255 -4.12 18.20 21.12
N GLN A 256 -3.54 19.37 21.33
CA GLN A 256 -4.24 20.64 21.21
C GLN A 256 -4.42 21.08 19.75
N ILE A 257 -5.50 21.81 19.50
CA ILE A 257 -5.80 22.33 18.14
C ILE A 257 -4.67 23.20 17.60
N HIS A 258 -4.10 24.08 18.44
CA HIS A 258 -3.03 24.97 17.99
C HIS A 258 -1.76 24.18 17.58
N GLU A 259 -1.39 23.12 18.31
CA GLU A 259 -0.26 22.25 17.99
C GLU A 259 -0.47 21.55 16.65
N PHE A 260 -1.68 21.04 16.38
CA PHE A 260 -2.03 20.46 15.08
C PHE A 260 -1.85 21.48 13.93
N LEU A 261 -2.35 22.72 14.11
CA LEU A 261 -2.25 23.78 13.11
C LEU A 261 -0.80 24.22 12.90
N GLU A 262 0.02 24.28 13.95
CA GLU A 262 1.45 24.54 13.87
C GLU A 262 2.18 23.43 13.10
N ASN A 263 1.87 22.17 13.39
CA ASN A 263 2.40 21.03 12.64
C ASN A 263 2.05 21.11 11.14
N CYS A 264 0.81 21.48 10.80
CA CYS A 264 0.43 21.67 9.39
C CYS A 264 1.29 22.73 8.70
N ARG A 265 1.55 23.87 9.36
CA ARG A 265 2.36 24.97 8.82
C ARG A 265 3.86 24.66 8.81
N SER A 266 4.35 23.88 9.77
CA SER A 266 5.76 23.46 9.81
C SER A 266 6.11 22.51 8.68
N LEU A 267 5.20 21.63 8.30
CA LEU A 267 5.36 20.74 7.16
C LEU A 267 5.26 21.49 5.83
N HIS A 268 4.40 22.50 5.77
CA HIS A 268 4.21 23.31 4.59
C HIS A 268 3.90 24.77 4.94
N SER A 269 4.85 25.68 4.72
CA SER A 269 4.71 27.11 5.08
C SER A 269 3.56 27.83 4.35
N LYS A 270 3.14 27.30 3.18
CA LYS A 270 2.01 27.81 2.38
C LYS A 270 0.72 27.00 2.59
N PHE A 271 0.57 26.35 3.74
CA PHE A 271 -0.66 25.61 4.03
C PHE A 271 -1.86 26.56 4.06
N ASP A 272 -2.79 26.41 3.12
CA ASP A 272 -3.95 27.29 2.91
C ASP A 272 -5.27 26.52 2.74
N LYS A 273 -5.25 25.20 2.97
CA LYS A 273 -6.48 24.41 2.86
C LYS A 273 -7.50 24.86 3.91
N PRO A 274 -8.80 24.93 3.56
CA PRO A 274 -9.85 25.27 4.51
C PRO A 274 -9.89 24.25 5.65
N ILE A 275 -9.91 24.74 6.90
CA ILE A 275 -10.08 23.93 8.12
C ILE A 275 -11.29 24.44 8.87
N LEU A 276 -12.26 23.57 9.10
CA LEU A 276 -13.35 23.78 10.05
C LEU A 276 -12.96 23.13 11.39
N VAL A 277 -13.19 23.83 12.48
CA VAL A 277 -12.81 23.37 13.82
C VAL A 277 -14.02 23.36 14.73
N PHE A 278 -14.36 22.20 15.28
CA PHE A 278 -15.46 22.01 16.21
C PHE A 278 -14.93 21.45 17.54
N GLU A 279 -15.05 22.24 18.60
CA GLU A 279 -14.62 21.84 19.93
C GLU A 279 -15.85 21.65 20.84
N GLN A 280 -16.07 20.42 21.27
CA GLN A 280 -17.31 20.04 21.98
C GLN A 280 -17.53 20.83 23.28
N GLN A 281 -16.48 21.05 24.07
CA GLN A 281 -16.61 21.82 25.32
C GLN A 281 -17.01 23.28 25.07
N LYS A 282 -16.66 23.88 23.96
CA LYS A 282 -17.07 25.24 23.58
C LYS A 282 -18.51 25.28 23.05
N ILE A 283 -18.90 24.27 22.27
CA ILE A 283 -20.25 24.18 21.69
C ILE A 283 -21.25 23.71 22.71
N GLY A 284 -20.84 22.86 23.68
CA GLY A 284 -21.62 22.37 24.80
C GLY A 284 -22.30 21.05 24.54
N ARG A 285 -23.28 20.97 23.62
CA ARG A 285 -24.03 19.74 23.37
C ARG A 285 -23.49 18.99 22.14
N GLU A 286 -23.30 17.68 22.28
CA GLU A 286 -22.84 16.79 21.21
C GLU A 286 -23.70 16.89 19.94
N SER A 287 -25.03 16.88 20.10
CA SER A 287 -25.97 17.00 18.97
C SER A 287 -25.77 18.29 18.17
N LEU A 288 -25.50 19.40 18.85
CA LEU A 288 -25.26 20.69 18.22
C LEU A 288 -23.91 20.69 17.47
N LEU A 289 -22.88 20.06 18.04
CA LEU A 289 -21.59 19.89 17.37
C LEU A 289 -21.76 19.10 16.07
N ILE A 290 -22.45 17.97 16.13
CA ILE A 290 -22.68 17.11 14.94
C ILE A 290 -23.47 17.89 13.86
N GLU A 291 -24.54 18.60 14.25
CA GLU A 291 -25.36 19.39 13.32
C GLU A 291 -24.52 20.48 12.64
N GLN A 292 -23.75 21.25 13.42
CA GLN A 292 -22.89 22.31 12.89
C GLN A 292 -21.79 21.73 11.98
N ALA A 293 -21.14 20.66 12.41
CA ALA A 293 -20.09 20.00 11.61
C ALA A 293 -20.62 19.49 10.27
N ILE A 294 -21.80 18.88 10.23
CA ILE A 294 -22.44 18.45 8.99
C ILE A 294 -22.75 19.64 8.09
N LYS A 295 -23.41 20.68 8.65
CA LYS A 295 -23.85 21.86 7.89
C LYS A 295 -22.66 22.62 7.27
N GLU A 296 -21.69 23.01 8.10
CA GLU A 296 -20.58 23.83 7.64
C GLU A 296 -19.63 23.03 6.71
N THR A 297 -19.48 21.70 6.96
CA THR A 297 -18.78 20.86 5.99
C THR A 297 -19.50 20.80 4.66
N PHE A 298 -20.83 20.64 4.65
CA PHE A 298 -21.60 20.63 3.40
C PHE A 298 -21.44 21.96 2.62
N GLU A 299 -21.49 23.11 3.29
CA GLU A 299 -21.24 24.42 2.69
C GLU A 299 -19.83 24.49 2.09
N SER A 300 -18.83 23.99 2.82
CA SER A 300 -17.43 23.93 2.35
C SER A 300 -17.24 22.96 1.18
N LEU A 301 -18.00 21.88 1.13
CA LEU A 301 -18.00 20.96 -0.02
C LEU A 301 -18.56 21.61 -1.29
N ILE A 302 -19.55 22.49 -1.18
CA ILE A 302 -20.07 23.27 -2.32
C ILE A 302 -18.93 24.13 -2.92
N GLU A 303 -18.14 24.80 -2.08
CA GLU A 303 -17.00 25.61 -2.55
C GLU A 303 -15.88 24.74 -3.12
N LEU A 304 -15.53 23.64 -2.46
CA LEU A 304 -14.51 22.72 -2.93
C LEU A 304 -14.90 22.08 -4.29
N ASN A 305 -16.18 21.83 -4.53
CA ASN A 305 -16.67 21.27 -5.79
C ASN A 305 -16.48 22.19 -7.00
N LYS A 306 -16.16 23.46 -6.79
CA LYS A 306 -15.83 24.40 -7.88
C LYS A 306 -14.44 24.17 -8.47
N GLN A 307 -13.57 23.47 -7.73
CA GLN A 307 -12.23 23.10 -8.22
C GLN A 307 -12.37 22.03 -9.30
N THR A 308 -11.67 22.22 -10.40
CA THR A 308 -11.63 21.27 -11.52
C THR A 308 -10.23 20.71 -11.69
N ARG A 309 -10.14 19.53 -12.29
CA ARG A 309 -8.85 18.94 -12.66
C ARG A 309 -8.20 19.78 -13.75
N GLN A 310 -6.87 19.86 -13.70
CA GLN A 310 -6.02 20.55 -14.65
C GLN A 310 -4.90 19.63 -15.11
N THR A 311 -4.43 19.83 -16.33
CA THR A 311 -3.34 19.04 -16.90
C THR A 311 -2.03 19.31 -16.15
N ALA A 312 -1.40 18.24 -15.65
CA ALA A 312 -0.12 18.28 -14.94
C ALA A 312 0.86 17.26 -15.54
N PRO A 313 2.17 17.54 -15.53
CA PRO A 313 3.16 16.59 -16.04
C PRO A 313 3.32 15.40 -15.11
N ILE A 314 3.63 14.22 -15.70
CA ILE A 314 3.81 12.96 -14.95
C ILE A 314 4.89 13.06 -13.85
N SER A 315 5.84 13.99 -13.98
CA SER A 315 6.86 14.29 -12.97
C SER A 315 6.30 14.80 -11.62
N LYS A 316 5.01 15.14 -11.58
CA LYS A 316 4.32 15.53 -10.34
C LYS A 316 3.67 14.35 -9.62
N LEU A 317 3.72 13.15 -10.19
CA LEU A 317 3.17 11.96 -9.53
C LEU A 317 4.13 11.44 -8.46
N THR A 318 3.55 11.08 -7.33
CA THR A 318 4.20 10.28 -6.28
C THR A 318 3.39 9.01 -6.08
N ILE A 319 4.03 7.85 -6.17
CA ILE A 319 3.39 6.54 -5.97
C ILE A 319 3.93 5.90 -4.70
N GLY A 320 3.05 5.53 -3.78
CA GLY A 320 3.35 4.63 -2.67
C GLY A 320 3.20 3.18 -3.12
N MET A 321 4.16 2.33 -2.80
CA MET A 321 4.16 0.91 -3.13
C MET A 321 4.16 0.07 -1.85
N GLU A 322 3.34 -0.98 -1.86
CA GLU A 322 3.16 -1.92 -0.77
C GLU A 322 2.94 -3.33 -1.36
N CYS A 323 3.43 -4.35 -0.68
CA CYS A 323 3.20 -5.74 -1.06
C CYS A 323 2.00 -6.30 -0.29
N GLY A 324 0.82 -6.39 -0.94
CA GLY A 324 -0.44 -6.70 -0.26
C GLY A 324 -0.81 -8.18 -0.17
N GLY A 325 -0.21 -9.09 -0.89
CA GLY A 325 -0.80 -10.40 -1.12
C GLY A 325 0.06 -11.63 -0.91
N SER A 326 1.17 -11.64 -0.24
CA SER A 326 2.03 -12.83 0.08
C SER A 326 1.89 -14.05 -0.86
N ASP A 327 1.69 -13.83 -2.16
CA ASP A 327 1.56 -14.87 -3.17
C ASP A 327 2.94 -15.19 -3.79
N GLY A 328 3.32 -16.46 -3.84
CA GLY A 328 4.58 -16.91 -4.42
C GLY A 328 4.81 -16.48 -5.86
N PHE A 329 3.77 -16.14 -6.64
CA PHE A 329 3.92 -15.58 -7.98
C PHE A 329 4.08 -14.06 -8.00
N SER A 330 3.64 -13.32 -7.00
CA SER A 330 3.78 -11.87 -6.97
C SER A 330 5.25 -11.43 -7.07
N GLY A 331 6.15 -12.12 -6.36
CA GLY A 331 7.59 -11.86 -6.39
C GLY A 331 8.26 -12.06 -7.76
N ILE A 332 7.65 -12.81 -8.67
CA ILE A 332 8.20 -13.10 -10.01
C ILE A 332 7.38 -12.48 -11.15
N SER A 333 6.26 -11.85 -10.86
CA SER A 333 5.36 -11.24 -11.85
C SER A 333 4.99 -9.80 -11.48
N ALA A 334 4.08 -9.62 -10.52
CA ALA A 334 3.55 -8.31 -10.15
C ALA A 334 4.63 -7.37 -9.59
N ASN A 335 5.45 -7.85 -8.63
CA ASN A 335 6.46 -7.00 -8.00
C ASN A 335 7.53 -6.50 -8.98
N PRO A 336 8.12 -7.34 -9.86
CA PRO A 336 9.03 -6.84 -10.90
C PRO A 336 8.36 -5.86 -11.88
N ALA A 337 7.10 -6.10 -12.26
CA ALA A 337 6.37 -5.19 -13.14
C ALA A 337 6.12 -3.83 -12.48
N VAL A 338 5.72 -3.81 -11.20
CA VAL A 338 5.55 -2.60 -10.39
C VAL A 338 6.89 -1.89 -10.21
N GLY A 339 7.98 -2.63 -9.93
CA GLY A 339 9.33 -2.09 -9.83
C GLY A 339 9.78 -1.40 -11.12
N HIS A 340 9.56 -2.03 -12.28
CA HIS A 340 9.88 -1.41 -13.57
C HIS A 340 9.02 -0.16 -13.86
N ALA A 341 7.74 -0.17 -13.51
CA ALA A 341 6.87 1.01 -13.62
C ALA A 341 7.35 2.15 -12.72
N ALA A 342 7.86 1.81 -11.52
CA ALA A 342 8.49 2.75 -10.60
C ALA A 342 9.76 3.39 -11.21
N ASP A 343 10.64 2.58 -11.80
CA ASP A 343 11.84 3.07 -12.49
C ASP A 343 11.48 4.02 -13.64
N LEU A 344 10.46 3.70 -14.43
CA LEU A 344 9.96 4.58 -15.50
C LEU A 344 9.44 5.92 -14.93
N LEU A 345 8.68 5.88 -13.85
CA LEU A 345 8.16 7.10 -13.22
C LEU A 345 9.28 7.99 -12.68
N VAL A 346 10.25 7.40 -11.98
CA VAL A 346 11.42 8.13 -11.46
C VAL A 346 12.24 8.72 -12.61
N ALA A 347 12.46 7.97 -13.69
CA ALA A 347 13.13 8.47 -14.88
C ALA A 347 12.37 9.64 -15.54
N CYS A 348 11.06 9.71 -15.43
CA CYS A 348 10.21 10.82 -15.85
C CYS A 348 10.21 11.99 -14.85
N GLY A 349 10.94 11.93 -13.75
CA GLY A 349 11.03 12.98 -12.72
C GLY A 349 9.98 12.88 -11.61
N GLY A 350 9.18 11.81 -11.56
CA GLY A 350 8.25 11.52 -10.46
C GLY A 350 8.95 10.92 -9.24
N ALA A 351 8.19 10.60 -8.21
CA ALA A 351 8.69 10.02 -6.97
C ALA A 351 8.02 8.69 -6.64
N VAL A 352 8.75 7.83 -5.95
CA VAL A 352 8.25 6.53 -5.46
C VAL A 352 8.60 6.38 -3.98
N ILE A 353 7.64 5.92 -3.19
CA ILE A 353 7.80 5.62 -1.78
C ILE A 353 7.64 4.11 -1.60
N LEU A 354 8.66 3.45 -1.06
CA LEU A 354 8.56 2.06 -0.61
C LEU A 354 8.04 2.09 0.82
N SER A 355 6.86 1.53 1.04
CA SER A 355 6.31 1.33 2.39
C SER A 355 6.77 -0.01 2.97
N GLU A 356 6.48 -0.23 4.27
CA GLU A 356 6.81 -1.48 4.97
C GLU A 356 8.30 -1.81 4.96
N PHE A 357 9.12 -0.87 5.46
CA PHE A 357 10.58 -1.07 5.51
C PHE A 357 11.04 -2.41 6.12
N PRO A 358 10.31 -3.07 7.06
CA PRO A 358 10.70 -4.38 7.57
C PRO A 358 10.75 -5.46 6.48
N GLU A 359 9.96 -5.34 5.43
CA GLU A 359 9.97 -6.27 4.29
C GLU A 359 11.19 -6.09 3.37
N LEU A 360 11.99 -5.05 3.60
CA LEU A 360 13.25 -4.81 2.89
C LEU A 360 14.41 -5.68 3.41
N CYS A 361 14.19 -6.48 4.45
CA CYS A 361 15.17 -7.44 4.96
C CYS A 361 15.65 -8.39 3.85
N GLY A 362 16.95 -8.40 3.62
CA GLY A 362 17.62 -9.13 2.53
C GLY A 362 17.91 -8.30 1.30
N ALA A 363 17.35 -7.11 1.18
CA ALA A 363 17.61 -6.16 0.11
C ALA A 363 18.40 -4.92 0.56
N GLU A 364 18.87 -4.88 1.82
CA GLU A 364 19.51 -3.72 2.45
C GLU A 364 20.70 -3.22 1.63
N GLN A 365 21.58 -4.12 1.20
CA GLN A 365 22.75 -3.74 0.42
C GLN A 365 22.34 -3.11 -0.94
N ASN A 366 21.31 -3.67 -1.59
CA ASN A 366 20.83 -3.13 -2.86
C ASN A 366 20.30 -1.69 -2.72
N LEU A 367 19.64 -1.38 -1.60
CA LEU A 367 19.14 -0.04 -1.30
C LEU A 367 20.28 0.92 -0.92
N LEU A 368 21.25 0.45 -0.12
CA LEU A 368 22.43 1.23 0.26
C LEU A 368 23.30 1.57 -0.96
N ASP A 369 23.45 0.65 -1.89
CA ASP A 369 24.19 0.87 -3.15
C ASP A 369 23.52 1.94 -4.04
N ARG A 370 22.23 2.18 -3.85
CA ARG A 370 21.45 3.22 -4.55
C ARG A 370 21.37 4.54 -3.80
N CYS A 371 21.84 4.59 -2.55
CA CYS A 371 21.75 5.78 -1.70
C CYS A 371 22.77 6.83 -2.13
N ASN A 372 22.31 8.05 -2.45
CA ASN A 372 23.13 9.10 -2.99
C ASN A 372 23.98 9.82 -1.92
N ASP A 373 23.60 9.72 -0.64
CA ASP A 373 24.29 10.40 0.43
C ASP A 373 24.46 9.52 1.68
N ARG A 374 25.50 9.83 2.44
CA ARG A 374 25.87 9.08 3.63
C ARG A 374 24.86 9.23 4.77
N GLU A 375 24.27 10.39 4.93
CA GLU A 375 23.35 10.67 6.05
C GLU A 375 22.09 9.80 5.94
N ASN A 376 21.50 9.73 4.74
CA ASN A 376 20.33 8.88 4.49
C ASN A 376 20.67 7.39 4.59
N ALA A 377 21.85 6.99 4.12
CA ALA A 377 22.31 5.61 4.26
C ALA A 377 22.49 5.21 5.73
N GLU A 378 23.09 6.04 6.55
CA GLU A 378 23.26 5.80 7.99
C GLU A 378 21.90 5.75 8.71
N LYS A 379 20.96 6.62 8.39
CA LYS A 379 19.58 6.57 8.92
C LYS A 379 18.87 5.27 8.57
N PHE A 380 19.02 4.80 7.33
CA PHE A 380 18.45 3.52 6.90
C PHE A 380 19.06 2.35 7.67
N ILE A 381 20.39 2.31 7.83
CA ILE A 381 21.08 1.28 8.60
C ILE A 381 20.58 1.25 10.05
N GLN A 382 20.53 2.42 10.71
CA GLN A 382 20.04 2.53 12.09
C GLN A 382 18.58 2.06 12.23
N LEU A 383 17.74 2.38 11.26
CA LEU A 383 16.34 1.94 11.25
C LEU A 383 16.25 0.41 11.16
N MET A 384 17.00 -0.22 10.25
CA MET A 384 17.02 -1.68 10.10
C MET A 384 17.60 -2.39 11.32
N GLU A 385 18.69 -1.87 11.90
CA GLU A 385 19.28 -2.41 13.12
C GLU A 385 18.34 -2.31 14.32
N SER A 386 17.66 -1.17 14.47
CA SER A 386 16.69 -0.97 15.56
C SER A 386 15.48 -1.90 15.44
N TYR A 387 15.08 -2.24 14.22
CA TYR A 387 13.98 -3.16 13.98
C TYR A 387 14.39 -4.62 14.24
N ASN A 388 15.64 -4.98 13.93
CA ASN A 388 16.15 -6.36 14.07
C ASN A 388 16.66 -6.68 15.51
N ALA A 389 16.75 -5.69 16.40
CA ALA A 389 17.16 -5.84 17.80
C ALA A 389 16.00 -6.33 18.68
#